data_89ea7d5f3b326bbc2a67975cb7e75a76
#
_entry.id   89ea7d5f3b326bbc2a67975cb7e75a76
#
_cell.length_a   1.000
_cell.length_b   1.000
_cell.length_c   1.000
_cell.angle_alpha   90.00
_cell.angle_beta   90.00
_cell.angle_gamma   90.00
#
_symmetry.space_group_name_H-M   'P 1'
#
loop_
_entity.id
_entity.type
_entity.pdbx_description
1 polymer ?
#
loop_
_entity_poly.entity_id
_entity_poly.type
_entity_poly.pdbx_seq_one_letter_code
_entity_poly.pdbx_strand_id
1 'polypeptide(L)'
;MTGEGAARADIAWPPGDGRRALDPAFLLVLTHGSGGGPGSADLLAVRDAALPLGAAVALVTQPYRVKGRRAPGSPDRQDAAWIEIVDAVRDAAGPDLPLVQGGRSNGARVACRTARATGARAVLALAFPLHPPGHPEKSRAAELALAGTDVLVINGSRDPFGIPDQAARTRVVVLDGETHALSKKPETAGATAGAWLAGLPGLVHP
;
A
#
# COMPACT_ATOMS: atom_id res chain seq x y z
N MET A 1 15.52 -9.74 -8.18
CA MET A 1 16.13 -8.64 -8.97
C MET A 1 15.08 -8.20 -9.96
N THR A 2 14.86 -6.90 -10.15
CA THR A 2 13.95 -6.37 -11.18
C THR A 2 14.72 -5.77 -12.34
N GLY A 3 14.06 -5.48 -13.47
CA GLY A 3 14.66 -4.74 -14.59
C GLY A 3 15.22 -3.37 -14.17
N GLU A 4 14.73 -2.79 -13.08
CA GLU A 4 15.24 -1.55 -12.48
C GLU A 4 16.31 -1.78 -11.39
N GLY A 5 16.70 -3.03 -11.11
CA GLY A 5 17.71 -3.44 -10.13
C GLY A 5 17.12 -4.09 -8.89
N ALA A 6 17.94 -4.20 -7.82
CA ALA A 6 17.52 -4.83 -6.58
C ALA A 6 16.44 -4.02 -5.87
N ALA A 7 15.39 -4.70 -5.39
CA ALA A 7 14.47 -4.25 -4.36
C ALA A 7 14.79 -5.00 -3.05
N ARG A 8 14.27 -4.51 -1.93
CA ARG A 8 14.29 -5.21 -0.65
C ARG A 8 12.86 -5.35 -0.15
N ALA A 9 12.48 -6.54 0.29
CA ALA A 9 11.22 -6.79 0.97
C ALA A 9 11.50 -7.41 2.34
N ASP A 10 10.97 -6.80 3.39
CA ASP A 10 11.01 -7.32 4.75
C ASP A 10 9.61 -7.88 5.06
N ILE A 11 9.50 -9.20 5.23
CA ILE A 11 8.21 -9.89 5.44
C ILE A 11 8.02 -10.17 6.93
N ALA A 12 6.95 -9.62 7.50
CA ALA A 12 6.46 -9.97 8.83
C ALA A 12 5.31 -10.98 8.70
N TRP A 13 5.32 -11.99 9.57
CA TRP A 13 4.35 -13.08 9.57
C TRP A 13 3.32 -12.90 10.68
N PRO A 14 2.09 -13.43 10.52
CA PRO A 14 1.09 -13.37 11.57
C PRO A 14 1.59 -14.04 12.86
N PRO A 15 1.18 -13.54 14.05
CA PRO A 15 1.58 -14.13 15.30
C PRO A 15 1.05 -15.57 15.41
N GLY A 16 1.91 -16.50 15.84
CA GLY A 16 1.54 -17.88 16.10
C GLY A 16 1.02 -18.08 17.53
N ASP A 17 0.58 -19.29 17.83
CA ASP A 17 0.12 -19.72 19.16
C ASP A 17 1.29 -20.01 20.16
N GLY A 18 2.48 -19.57 19.84
CA GLY A 18 3.71 -19.80 20.60
C GLY A 18 4.40 -21.13 20.27
N ARG A 19 3.80 -22.00 19.45
CA ARG A 19 4.38 -23.29 19.04
C ARG A 19 4.67 -23.36 17.53
N ARG A 20 3.90 -22.65 16.72
CA ARG A 20 4.06 -22.56 15.26
C ARG A 20 3.60 -21.18 14.76
N ALA A 21 4.29 -20.61 13.78
CA ALA A 21 3.76 -19.50 13.01
C ALA A 21 2.47 -19.97 12.32
N LEU A 22 1.41 -19.16 12.37
CA LEU A 22 0.19 -19.47 11.62
C LEU A 22 0.46 -19.33 10.12
N ASP A 23 -0.11 -20.21 9.32
CA ASP A 23 -0.14 -20.01 7.88
C ASP A 23 -0.93 -18.73 7.59
N PRO A 24 -0.42 -17.82 6.77
CA PRO A 24 -1.10 -16.57 6.53
C PRO A 24 -2.41 -16.78 5.76
N ALA A 25 -3.43 -15.99 6.10
CA ALA A 25 -4.70 -15.98 5.40
C ALA A 25 -4.65 -15.17 4.10
N PHE A 26 -3.78 -14.16 4.06
CA PHE A 26 -3.58 -13.29 2.90
C PHE A 26 -2.21 -12.62 2.92
N LEU A 27 -1.82 -12.08 1.78
CA LEU A 27 -0.59 -11.31 1.61
C LEU A 27 -0.92 -9.83 1.45
N LEU A 28 -0.28 -8.97 2.27
CA LEU A 28 -0.33 -7.51 2.15
C LEU A 28 1.04 -6.97 1.75
N VAL A 29 1.16 -6.41 0.54
CA VAL A 29 2.41 -5.84 0.04
C VAL A 29 2.33 -4.32 0.03
N LEU A 30 3.17 -3.66 0.81
CA LEU A 30 3.16 -2.21 0.99
C LEU A 30 4.48 -1.58 0.58
N THR A 31 4.41 -0.38 -0.02
CA THR A 31 5.61 0.39 -0.36
C THR A 31 5.50 1.86 0.01
N HIS A 32 6.65 2.52 0.05
CA HIS A 32 6.85 3.89 0.51
C HIS A 32 6.59 4.95 -0.58
N GLY A 33 6.48 6.22 -0.16
CA GLY A 33 6.47 7.39 -1.04
C GLY A 33 7.87 7.75 -1.57
N SER A 34 7.89 8.70 -2.52
CA SER A 34 9.12 9.25 -3.08
C SER A 34 10.04 9.78 -2.00
N GLY A 35 11.18 9.65 -1.83
CA GLY A 35 12.08 10.19 -0.80
C GLY A 35 11.96 9.55 0.59
N GLY A 36 10.93 8.73 0.83
CA GLY A 36 10.73 8.00 2.09
C GLY A 36 11.37 6.61 2.08
N GLY A 37 11.00 5.80 3.08
CA GLY A 37 11.34 4.39 3.21
C GLY A 37 10.15 3.61 3.78
N PRO A 38 10.23 2.28 3.84
CA PRO A 38 9.13 1.42 4.30
C PRO A 38 8.87 1.52 5.81
N GLY A 39 9.77 2.14 6.58
CA GLY A 39 9.64 2.35 8.03
C GLY A 39 8.86 3.60 8.41
N SER A 40 8.03 4.21 7.55
CA SER A 40 7.17 5.33 7.95
C SER A 40 6.10 4.87 8.93
N ALA A 41 5.72 5.76 9.86
CA ALA A 41 4.84 5.42 10.98
C ALA A 41 3.47 4.88 10.55
N ASP A 42 2.92 5.43 9.47
CA ASP A 42 1.66 5.01 8.87
C ASP A 42 1.74 3.59 8.28
N LEU A 43 2.81 3.25 7.55
CA LEU A 43 3.01 1.90 7.01
C LEU A 43 3.24 0.87 8.12
N LEU A 44 3.99 1.23 9.16
CA LEU A 44 4.20 0.36 10.33
C LEU A 44 2.90 0.13 11.09
N ALA A 45 2.09 1.16 11.29
CA ALA A 45 0.79 1.03 11.95
C ALA A 45 -0.18 0.14 11.15
N VAL A 46 -0.17 0.22 9.82
CA VAL A 46 -0.96 -0.69 8.97
C VAL A 46 -0.46 -2.12 9.08
N ARG A 47 0.87 -2.35 9.05
CA ARG A 47 1.45 -3.67 9.28
C ARG A 47 0.97 -4.26 10.60
N ASP A 48 1.10 -3.49 11.68
CA ASP A 48 0.77 -3.94 13.03
C ASP A 48 -0.73 -4.22 13.21
N ALA A 49 -1.59 -3.51 12.47
CA ALA A 49 -3.03 -3.78 12.44
C ALA A 49 -3.41 -4.98 11.55
N ALA A 50 -2.63 -5.31 10.52
CA ALA A 50 -2.92 -6.41 9.61
C ALA A 50 -2.42 -7.77 10.13
N LEU A 51 -1.30 -7.79 10.84
CA LEU A 51 -0.72 -9.04 11.38
C LEU A 51 -1.70 -9.86 12.23
N PRO A 52 -2.47 -9.28 13.18
CA PRO A 52 -3.46 -10.03 13.96
C PRO A 52 -4.63 -10.57 13.13
N LEU A 53 -4.85 -10.05 11.91
CA LEU A 53 -5.86 -10.54 10.97
C LEU A 53 -5.38 -11.74 10.15
N GLY A 54 -4.18 -12.24 10.41
CA GLY A 54 -3.58 -13.35 9.68
C GLY A 54 -2.81 -12.93 8.42
N ALA A 55 -2.46 -11.65 8.25
CA ALA A 55 -1.69 -11.21 7.10
C ALA A 55 -0.20 -11.64 7.20
N ALA A 56 0.38 -12.11 6.09
CA ALA A 56 1.80 -11.90 5.83
C ALA A 56 1.98 -10.48 5.28
N VAL A 57 2.80 -9.65 5.90
CA VAL A 57 2.97 -8.24 5.50
C VAL A 57 4.37 -8.00 5.00
N ALA A 58 4.50 -7.66 3.71
CA ALA A 58 5.76 -7.30 3.08
C ALA A 58 5.91 -5.78 3.00
N LEU A 59 6.93 -5.24 3.64
CA LEU A 59 7.31 -3.83 3.52
C LEU A 59 8.46 -3.70 2.50
N VAL A 60 8.16 -3.07 1.37
CA VAL A 60 9.05 -3.03 0.21
C VAL A 60 9.81 -1.71 0.11
N THR A 61 11.15 -1.81 0.01
CA THR A 61 12.01 -0.72 -0.46
C THR A 61 12.20 -0.84 -1.97
N GLN A 62 11.72 0.16 -2.70
CA GLN A 62 11.79 0.16 -4.16
C GLN A 62 13.22 0.29 -4.70
N PRO A 63 13.51 -0.20 -5.94
CA PRO A 63 14.86 -0.23 -6.49
C PRO A 63 15.59 1.11 -6.50
N TYR A 64 14.88 2.20 -6.84
CA TYR A 64 15.51 3.53 -6.84
C TYR A 64 16.00 3.95 -5.45
N ARG A 65 15.30 3.55 -4.37
CA ARG A 65 15.70 3.83 -2.98
C ARG A 65 16.87 2.95 -2.55
N VAL A 66 16.88 1.68 -2.95
CA VAL A 66 18.04 0.80 -2.73
C VAL A 66 19.31 1.38 -3.38
N LYS A 67 19.17 2.02 -4.55
CA LYS A 67 20.24 2.76 -5.23
C LYS A 67 20.56 4.15 -4.61
N GLY A 68 19.94 4.51 -3.48
CA GLY A 68 20.16 5.79 -2.80
C GLY A 68 19.49 7.00 -3.48
N ARG A 69 18.68 6.81 -4.52
CA ARG A 69 17.99 7.89 -5.23
C ARG A 69 16.76 8.36 -4.47
N ARG A 70 16.43 9.65 -4.53
CA ARG A 70 15.23 10.23 -3.90
C ARG A 70 14.01 10.24 -4.82
N ALA A 71 14.22 10.35 -6.12
CA ALA A 71 13.18 10.40 -7.12
C ALA A 71 13.03 9.04 -7.80
N PRO A 72 11.79 8.55 -7.95
CA PRO A 72 11.50 7.39 -8.78
C PRO A 72 11.76 7.70 -10.26
N GLY A 73 11.88 6.67 -11.09
CA GLY A 73 11.93 6.79 -12.54
C GLY A 73 10.56 7.17 -13.16
N SER A 74 10.41 6.92 -14.45
CA SER A 74 9.12 7.07 -15.12
C SER A 74 8.06 6.12 -14.51
N PRO A 75 6.77 6.46 -14.60
CA PRO A 75 5.70 5.60 -14.12
C PRO A 75 5.79 4.15 -14.65
N ASP A 76 6.00 3.99 -15.95
CA ASP A 76 6.06 2.66 -16.58
C ASP A 76 7.16 1.77 -16.01
N ARG A 77 8.35 2.32 -15.78
CA ARG A 77 9.46 1.58 -15.15
C ARG A 77 9.18 1.20 -13.71
N GLN A 78 8.52 2.10 -12.96
CA GLN A 78 8.11 1.80 -11.58
C GLN A 78 7.07 0.70 -11.56
N ASP A 79 6.09 0.75 -12.46
CA ASP A 79 5.00 -0.21 -12.54
C ASP A 79 5.54 -1.59 -12.92
N ALA A 80 6.42 -1.67 -13.94
CA ALA A 80 7.08 -2.92 -14.31
C ALA A 80 7.88 -3.53 -13.14
N ALA A 81 8.72 -2.71 -12.47
CA ALA A 81 9.48 -3.17 -11.32
C ALA A 81 8.58 -3.59 -10.14
N TRP A 82 7.46 -2.90 -9.92
CA TRP A 82 6.52 -3.26 -8.86
C TRP A 82 5.84 -4.60 -9.11
N ILE A 83 5.42 -4.88 -10.33
CA ILE A 83 4.84 -6.17 -10.72
C ILE A 83 5.84 -7.30 -10.44
N GLU A 84 7.09 -7.18 -10.90
CA GLU A 84 8.15 -8.16 -10.64
C GLU A 84 8.41 -8.36 -9.13
N ILE A 85 8.33 -7.29 -8.32
CA ILE A 85 8.49 -7.37 -6.87
C ILE A 85 7.33 -8.12 -6.23
N VAL A 86 6.10 -7.79 -6.61
CA VAL A 86 4.91 -8.44 -6.05
C VAL A 86 4.91 -9.93 -6.38
N ASP A 87 5.27 -10.32 -7.59
CA ASP A 87 5.37 -11.72 -7.99
C ASP A 87 6.41 -12.46 -7.15
N ALA A 88 7.61 -11.88 -6.99
CA ALA A 88 8.67 -12.48 -6.17
C ALA A 88 8.30 -12.59 -4.67
N VAL A 89 7.57 -11.60 -4.14
CA VAL A 89 7.08 -11.63 -2.75
C VAL A 89 5.98 -12.68 -2.59
N ARG A 90 5.10 -12.80 -3.58
CA ARG A 90 4.05 -13.82 -3.59
C ARG A 90 4.64 -15.23 -3.62
N ASP A 91 5.64 -15.47 -4.49
CA ASP A 91 6.34 -16.76 -4.54
C ASP A 91 6.97 -17.14 -3.20
N ALA A 92 7.53 -16.15 -2.50
CA ALA A 92 8.17 -16.36 -1.20
C ALA A 92 7.17 -16.53 -0.03
N ALA A 93 6.01 -15.87 -0.08
CA ALA A 93 5.04 -15.87 1.01
C ALA A 93 3.98 -16.97 0.88
N GLY A 94 3.65 -17.37 -0.34
CA GLY A 94 2.61 -18.32 -0.69
C GLY A 94 1.89 -17.88 -1.96
N PRO A 95 2.08 -18.59 -3.08
CA PRO A 95 1.60 -18.17 -4.40
C PRO A 95 0.07 -18.07 -4.49
N ASP A 96 -0.65 -18.85 -3.68
CA ASP A 96 -2.10 -18.92 -3.69
C ASP A 96 -2.78 -17.93 -2.72
N LEU A 97 -2.01 -17.17 -1.96
CA LEU A 97 -2.56 -16.22 -1.00
C LEU A 97 -3.34 -15.09 -1.70
N PRO A 98 -4.54 -14.74 -1.21
CA PRO A 98 -5.22 -13.53 -1.64
C PRO A 98 -4.31 -12.32 -1.47
N LEU A 99 -4.12 -11.54 -2.54
CA LEU A 99 -3.23 -10.38 -2.52
C LEU A 99 -4.00 -9.09 -2.25
N VAL A 100 -3.55 -8.34 -1.27
CA VAL A 100 -3.82 -6.90 -1.13
C VAL A 100 -2.51 -6.16 -1.33
N GLN A 101 -2.52 -5.14 -2.17
CA GLN A 101 -1.34 -4.29 -2.32
C GLN A 101 -1.64 -2.85 -1.93
N GLY A 102 -0.61 -2.09 -1.64
CA GLY A 102 -0.80 -0.72 -1.26
C GLY A 102 0.49 0.06 -1.08
N GLY A 103 0.34 1.21 -0.52
CA GLY A 103 1.49 2.05 -0.21
C GLY A 103 1.10 3.47 0.11
N ARG A 104 2.13 4.29 0.31
CA ARG A 104 2.01 5.68 0.69
C ARG A 104 2.42 6.60 -0.45
N SER A 105 1.63 7.65 -0.71
CA SER A 105 1.96 8.71 -1.68
C SER A 105 2.27 8.12 -3.08
N ASN A 106 3.50 8.22 -3.56
CA ASN A 106 3.90 7.59 -4.82
C ASN A 106 3.67 6.07 -4.82
N GLY A 107 3.88 5.40 -3.70
CA GLY A 107 3.59 3.96 -3.56
C GLY A 107 2.11 3.63 -3.73
N ALA A 108 1.21 4.49 -3.24
CA ALA A 108 -0.22 4.35 -3.45
C ALA A 108 -0.60 4.46 -4.95
N ARG A 109 0.04 5.38 -5.68
CA ARG A 109 -0.17 5.52 -7.13
C ARG A 109 0.28 4.28 -7.88
N VAL A 110 1.47 3.77 -7.59
CA VAL A 110 2.00 2.53 -8.20
C VAL A 110 1.05 1.37 -7.92
N ALA A 111 0.60 1.21 -6.67
CA ALA A 111 -0.34 0.16 -6.30
C ALA A 111 -1.67 0.27 -7.09
N CYS A 112 -2.23 1.46 -7.25
CA CYS A 112 -3.45 1.64 -8.05
C CYS A 112 -3.25 1.28 -9.53
N ARG A 113 -2.17 1.74 -10.14
CA ARG A 113 -1.91 1.50 -11.57
C ARG A 113 -1.67 0.03 -11.91
N THR A 114 -1.10 -0.73 -10.98
CA THR A 114 -0.65 -2.11 -11.20
C THR A 114 -1.61 -3.18 -10.66
N ALA A 115 -2.67 -2.81 -9.94
CA ALA A 115 -3.54 -3.75 -9.25
C ALA A 115 -4.12 -4.84 -10.18
N ARG A 116 -4.49 -4.47 -11.40
CA ARG A 116 -5.00 -5.43 -12.39
C ARG A 116 -3.93 -6.41 -12.85
N ALA A 117 -2.71 -5.93 -13.08
CA ALA A 117 -1.60 -6.76 -13.55
C ALA A 117 -1.12 -7.75 -12.49
N THR A 118 -1.11 -7.36 -11.22
CA THR A 118 -0.73 -8.21 -10.09
C THR A 118 -1.86 -9.13 -9.61
N GLY A 119 -3.09 -8.94 -10.10
CA GLY A 119 -4.26 -9.67 -9.62
C GLY A 119 -4.64 -9.32 -8.19
N ALA A 120 -4.35 -8.10 -7.73
CA ALA A 120 -4.70 -7.68 -6.39
C ALA A 120 -6.22 -7.61 -6.21
N ARG A 121 -6.72 -8.19 -5.10
CA ARG A 121 -8.14 -8.18 -4.73
C ARG A 121 -8.60 -6.83 -4.19
N ALA A 122 -7.67 -6.08 -3.63
CA ALA A 122 -7.94 -4.76 -3.06
C ALA A 122 -6.68 -3.91 -3.01
N VAL A 123 -6.83 -2.58 -2.92
CA VAL A 123 -5.72 -1.62 -2.82
C VAL A 123 -5.89 -0.73 -1.59
N LEU A 124 -4.82 -0.60 -0.81
CA LEU A 124 -4.73 0.35 0.31
C LEU A 124 -3.86 1.55 -0.09
N ALA A 125 -4.47 2.71 -0.24
CA ALA A 125 -3.82 3.94 -0.68
C ALA A 125 -3.71 4.95 0.47
N LEU A 126 -2.54 5.04 1.11
CA LEU A 126 -2.26 6.00 2.17
C LEU A 126 -1.75 7.31 1.56
N ALA A 127 -2.36 8.43 1.96
CA ALA A 127 -2.03 9.77 1.47
C ALA A 127 -1.92 9.78 -0.06
N PHE A 128 -2.97 9.32 -0.76
CA PHE A 128 -2.96 9.34 -2.21
C PHE A 128 -2.86 10.79 -2.72
N PRO A 129 -1.84 11.14 -3.51
CA PRO A 129 -1.62 12.50 -3.94
C PRO A 129 -2.47 12.82 -5.16
N LEU A 130 -3.70 13.31 -4.95
CA LEU A 130 -4.66 13.59 -6.01
C LEU A 130 -4.12 14.54 -7.07
N HIS A 131 -3.33 15.52 -6.67
CA HIS A 131 -2.65 16.46 -7.59
C HIS A 131 -1.34 16.96 -6.95
N PRO A 132 -0.41 17.58 -7.69
CA PRO A 132 0.69 18.31 -7.09
C PRO A 132 0.18 19.50 -6.26
N PRO A 133 0.84 19.88 -5.15
CA PRO A 133 0.44 21.05 -4.37
C PRO A 133 0.32 22.30 -5.23
N GLY A 134 -0.79 23.02 -5.12
CA GLY A 134 -1.07 24.23 -5.89
C GLY A 134 -1.48 24.00 -7.36
N HIS A 135 -1.62 22.74 -7.80
CA HIS A 135 -1.96 22.39 -9.19
C HIS A 135 -3.14 21.42 -9.27
N PRO A 136 -4.35 21.81 -8.84
CA PRO A 136 -5.54 20.95 -8.86
C PRO A 136 -5.92 20.49 -10.28
N GLU A 137 -5.59 21.27 -11.30
CA GLU A 137 -5.82 20.93 -12.71
C GLU A 137 -5.02 19.69 -13.18
N LYS A 138 -3.95 19.33 -12.45
CA LYS A 138 -3.12 18.14 -12.73
C LYS A 138 -3.61 16.92 -11.92
N SER A 139 -4.91 16.67 -11.97
CA SER A 139 -5.54 15.57 -11.23
C SER A 139 -5.00 14.20 -11.64
N ARG A 140 -4.85 13.32 -10.66
CA ARG A 140 -4.46 11.91 -10.80
C ARG A 140 -5.62 10.96 -10.48
N ALA A 141 -6.85 11.46 -10.48
CA ALA A 141 -8.04 10.62 -10.25
C ALA A 141 -8.11 9.45 -11.24
N ALA A 142 -7.65 9.65 -12.47
CA ALA A 142 -7.56 8.58 -13.47
C ALA A 142 -6.62 7.44 -13.04
N GLU A 143 -5.50 7.74 -12.37
CA GLU A 143 -4.59 6.69 -11.85
C GLU A 143 -5.27 5.87 -10.73
N LEU A 144 -6.03 6.53 -9.85
CA LEU A 144 -6.80 5.85 -8.80
C LEU A 144 -7.84 4.90 -9.40
N ALA A 145 -8.53 5.32 -10.46
CA ALA A 145 -9.53 4.52 -11.16
C ALA A 145 -8.94 3.26 -11.87
N LEU A 146 -7.64 3.27 -12.21
CA LEU A 146 -6.97 2.11 -12.82
C LEU A 146 -6.91 0.89 -11.91
N ALA A 147 -7.10 1.03 -10.61
CA ALA A 147 -7.10 -0.09 -9.66
C ALA A 147 -8.11 -1.17 -10.07
N GLY A 148 -9.31 -0.79 -10.55
CA GLY A 148 -10.32 -1.72 -11.06
C GLY A 148 -10.89 -2.69 -10.03
N THR A 149 -10.53 -2.52 -8.76
CA THR A 149 -10.93 -3.31 -7.59
C THR A 149 -11.30 -2.39 -6.44
N ASP A 150 -11.61 -2.93 -5.26
CA ASP A 150 -11.94 -2.13 -4.09
C ASP A 150 -10.69 -1.39 -3.57
N VAL A 151 -10.84 -0.09 -3.32
CA VAL A 151 -9.78 0.78 -2.84
C VAL A 151 -10.19 1.45 -1.55
N LEU A 152 -9.34 1.38 -0.53
CA LEU A 152 -9.40 2.27 0.62
C LEU A 152 -8.37 3.37 0.45
N VAL A 153 -8.81 4.61 0.43
CA VAL A 153 -7.96 5.80 0.52
C VAL A 153 -8.02 6.34 1.95
N ILE A 154 -6.86 6.57 2.56
CA ILE A 154 -6.75 7.26 3.86
C ILE A 154 -5.90 8.50 3.65
N ASN A 155 -6.50 9.69 3.73
CA ASN A 155 -5.82 10.97 3.57
C ASN A 155 -5.99 11.86 4.81
N GLY A 156 -5.06 12.78 5.01
CA GLY A 156 -5.19 13.81 6.04
C GLY A 156 -6.07 14.98 5.57
N SER A 157 -6.86 15.60 6.48
CA SER A 157 -7.70 16.76 6.16
C SER A 157 -6.88 17.99 5.73
N ARG A 158 -5.59 18.02 6.05
CA ARG A 158 -4.64 19.08 5.69
C ARG A 158 -3.60 18.62 4.66
N ASP A 159 -3.95 17.64 3.83
CA ASP A 159 -3.04 17.16 2.79
C ASP A 159 -3.00 18.15 1.61
N PRO A 160 -1.86 18.81 1.33
CA PRO A 160 -1.76 19.77 0.23
C PRO A 160 -1.83 19.12 -1.15
N PHE A 161 -1.75 17.79 -1.24
CA PHE A 161 -1.90 17.04 -2.48
C PHE A 161 -3.36 16.76 -2.84
N GLY A 162 -4.32 17.26 -2.07
CA GLY A 162 -5.76 17.08 -2.27
C GLY A 162 -6.27 15.74 -1.74
N ILE A 163 -7.59 15.63 -1.70
CA ILE A 163 -8.32 14.47 -1.20
C ILE A 163 -9.18 13.95 -2.34
N PRO A 164 -9.07 12.67 -2.73
CA PRO A 164 -9.94 12.10 -3.75
C PRO A 164 -11.40 12.04 -3.31
N ASP A 165 -12.32 12.09 -4.29
CA ASP A 165 -13.72 11.84 -4.05
C ASP A 165 -14.01 10.35 -3.83
N GLN A 166 -15.08 10.07 -3.11
CA GLN A 166 -15.63 8.72 -3.01
C GLN A 166 -16.18 8.25 -4.36
N ALA A 167 -16.05 6.95 -4.64
CA ALA A 167 -16.61 6.33 -5.83
C ALA A 167 -17.15 4.93 -5.50
N ALA A 168 -17.81 4.28 -6.45
CA ALA A 168 -18.45 2.98 -6.22
C ALA A 168 -17.53 1.91 -5.61
N ARG A 169 -16.24 1.92 -5.98
CA ARG A 169 -15.21 0.99 -5.47
C ARG A 169 -14.08 1.70 -4.70
N THR A 170 -14.23 2.98 -4.42
CA THR A 170 -13.24 3.78 -3.71
C THR A 170 -13.87 4.38 -2.46
N ARG A 171 -13.50 3.82 -1.31
CA ARG A 171 -13.84 4.39 -0.01
C ARG A 171 -12.75 5.38 0.39
N VAL A 172 -13.14 6.59 0.77
CA VAL A 172 -12.20 7.62 1.25
C VAL A 172 -12.47 7.90 2.72
N VAL A 173 -11.43 7.81 3.53
CA VAL A 173 -11.45 8.18 4.95
C VAL A 173 -10.48 9.34 5.17
N VAL A 174 -11.00 10.44 5.69
CA VAL A 174 -10.23 11.65 5.96
C VAL A 174 -9.93 11.73 7.45
N LEU A 175 -8.64 11.73 7.80
CA LEU A 175 -8.20 11.87 9.19
C LEU A 175 -8.02 13.33 9.55
N ASP A 176 -8.81 13.81 10.51
CA ASP A 176 -8.80 15.21 10.87
C ASP A 176 -7.47 15.66 11.47
N GLY A 177 -7.01 16.85 11.04
CA GLY A 177 -5.76 17.47 11.47
C GLY A 177 -4.49 16.82 10.93
N GLU A 178 -4.60 15.67 10.24
CA GLU A 178 -3.46 15.02 9.59
C GLU A 178 -3.06 15.72 8.30
N THR A 179 -1.76 15.61 7.99
CA THR A 179 -1.17 16.11 6.74
C THR A 179 -0.86 14.94 5.81
N HIS A 180 -0.16 15.22 4.71
CA HIS A 180 0.35 14.18 3.79
C HIS A 180 1.21 13.11 4.49
N ALA A 181 1.80 13.41 5.63
CA ALA A 181 2.67 12.48 6.36
C ALA A 181 1.90 11.39 7.15
N LEU A 182 0.63 11.60 7.51
CA LEU A 182 -0.17 10.71 8.37
C LEU A 182 0.60 10.27 9.63
N SER A 183 1.32 11.19 10.26
CA SER A 183 2.31 10.87 11.29
C SER A 183 1.97 11.35 12.70
N LYS A 184 0.89 12.12 12.86
CA LYS A 184 0.47 12.59 14.18
C LYS A 184 -0.26 11.51 14.97
N LYS A 185 -1.09 10.73 14.26
CA LYS A 185 -1.90 9.63 14.82
C LYS A 185 -1.85 8.43 13.88
N PRO A 186 -0.67 7.85 13.62
CA PRO A 186 -0.51 6.75 12.67
C PRO A 186 -1.34 5.53 13.06
N GLU A 187 -1.58 5.32 14.36
CA GLU A 187 -2.44 4.27 14.89
C GLU A 187 -3.89 4.37 14.39
N THR A 188 -4.39 5.58 14.15
CA THR A 188 -5.73 5.78 13.56
C THR A 188 -5.76 5.33 12.10
N ALA A 189 -4.71 5.59 11.34
CA ALA A 189 -4.58 5.08 9.97
C ALA A 189 -4.49 3.54 9.97
N GLY A 190 -3.70 2.96 10.87
CA GLY A 190 -3.60 1.51 11.06
C GLY A 190 -4.94 0.87 11.42
N ALA A 191 -5.63 1.39 12.43
CA ALA A 191 -6.95 0.88 12.85
C ALA A 191 -8.00 0.98 11.72
N THR A 192 -8.01 2.08 10.99
CA THR A 192 -8.90 2.27 9.81
C THR A 192 -8.62 1.23 8.73
N ALA A 193 -7.35 1.01 8.41
CA ALA A 193 -6.94 0.00 7.44
C ALA A 193 -7.29 -1.42 7.93
N GLY A 194 -7.00 -1.75 9.18
CA GLY A 194 -7.32 -3.05 9.79
C GLY A 194 -8.82 -3.36 9.76
N ALA A 195 -9.66 -2.42 10.17
CA ALA A 195 -11.10 -2.58 10.13
C ALA A 195 -11.64 -2.79 8.69
N TRP A 196 -11.05 -2.11 7.71
CA TRP A 196 -11.43 -2.31 6.31
C TRP A 196 -10.97 -3.66 5.78
N LEU A 197 -9.73 -4.08 6.06
CA LEU A 197 -9.20 -5.39 5.66
C LEU A 197 -10.03 -6.54 6.24
N ALA A 198 -10.42 -6.45 7.52
CA ALA A 198 -11.28 -7.44 8.18
C ALA A 198 -12.67 -7.55 7.54
N GLY A 199 -13.16 -6.48 6.91
CA GLY A 199 -14.45 -6.44 6.23
C GLY A 199 -14.41 -6.89 4.76
N LEU A 200 -13.25 -7.19 4.19
CA LEU A 200 -13.14 -7.65 2.80
C LEU A 200 -13.59 -9.11 2.67
N PRO A 201 -14.56 -9.41 1.78
CA PRO A 201 -15.08 -10.77 1.63
C PRO A 201 -13.99 -11.79 1.27
N GLY A 202 -13.90 -12.87 2.04
CA GLY A 202 -12.98 -13.99 1.79
C GLY A 202 -11.49 -13.62 1.91
N LEU A 203 -11.17 -12.57 2.66
CA LEU A 203 -9.78 -12.21 2.96
C LEU A 203 -9.36 -12.78 4.32
N VAL A 204 -10.22 -12.67 5.30
CA VAL A 204 -10.00 -13.18 6.66
C VAL A 204 -10.94 -14.36 6.88
N HIS A 205 -10.43 -15.47 7.40
CA HIS A 205 -11.29 -16.58 7.82
C HIS A 205 -11.96 -16.23 9.15
N PRO A 206 -13.26 -16.55 9.31
CA PRO A 206 -13.98 -16.36 10.56
C PRO A 206 -13.41 -17.20 11.70
#